data_8efcb08ffd4b5455f1c074dc235452ae
#
_entry.id   8efcb08ffd4b5455f1c074dc235452ae
#
_cell.length_a   1.000
_cell.length_b   1.000
_cell.length_c   1.000
_cell.angle_alpha   90.00
_cell.angle_beta   90.00
_cell.angle_gamma   90.00
#
_symmetry.space_group_name_H-M   'P 1'
#
loop_
_entity.id
_entity.type
_entity.pdbx_description
1 polymer ?
#
loop_
_entity_poly.entity_id
_entity_poly.type
_entity_poly.pdbx_seq_one_letter_code
_entity_poly.pdbx_strand_id
1 'polypeptide(L)'
;MIIYVDTSAALKLVVEEKESTAAAKYLSTAAARGDKLLASMLLYTELHCAAHRRGLPSGLVNSVLGGINLVDLVRSDLMYAAALPGGLRSADAIHLASAIRLQADVLVAYDAELLAAAVEAGLNVLSPGTPD
;
A
#
# COMPACT_ATOMS: atom_id res chain seq x y z
N MET A 1 -15.28 4.48 2.24
CA MET A 1 -13.92 4.97 2.58
C MET A 1 -12.98 4.80 1.40
N ILE A 2 -11.92 5.57 1.42
CA ILE A 2 -10.78 5.40 0.53
C ILE A 2 -9.65 4.77 1.34
N ILE A 3 -9.22 3.59 0.90
CA ILE A 3 -8.18 2.82 1.56
C ILE A 3 -6.96 2.77 0.63
N TYR A 4 -5.83 3.30 1.08
CA TYR A 4 -4.59 3.21 0.33
C TYR A 4 -3.84 1.95 0.75
N VAL A 5 -3.49 1.12 -0.23
CA VAL A 5 -2.81 -0.16 -0.01
C VAL A 5 -1.34 -0.02 -0.35
N ASP A 6 -0.48 -0.05 0.67
CA ASP A 6 0.97 -0.02 0.46
C ASP A 6 1.46 -1.37 -0.08
N THR A 7 2.62 -1.35 -0.73
CA THR A 7 3.24 -2.56 -1.26
C THR A 7 3.45 -3.63 -0.18
N SER A 8 3.81 -3.23 1.04
CA SER A 8 3.98 -4.17 2.14
C SER A 8 2.68 -4.93 2.46
N ALA A 9 1.52 -4.29 2.28
CA ALA A 9 0.23 -4.93 2.49
C ALA A 9 -0.16 -5.81 1.29
N ALA A 10 0.02 -5.31 0.07
CA ALA A 10 -0.26 -6.10 -1.13
C ALA A 10 0.60 -7.37 -1.18
N LEU A 11 1.85 -7.27 -0.71
CA LEU A 11 2.77 -8.41 -0.68
C LEU A 11 2.25 -9.54 0.21
N LYS A 12 1.51 -9.23 1.28
CA LYS A 12 0.86 -10.25 2.13
C LYS A 12 -0.15 -11.10 1.37
N LEU A 13 -0.64 -10.61 0.24
CA LEU A 13 -1.63 -11.33 -0.58
C LEU A 13 -0.97 -12.27 -1.60
N VAL A 14 0.32 -12.10 -1.86
CA VAL A 14 1.07 -12.95 -2.80
C VAL A 14 2.09 -13.86 -2.11
N VAL A 15 2.55 -13.49 -0.92
CA VAL A 15 3.48 -14.28 -0.10
C VAL A 15 2.76 -14.69 1.17
N GLU A 16 2.78 -15.98 1.49
CA GLU A 16 2.16 -16.48 2.71
C GLU A 16 3.02 -16.11 3.91
N GLU A 17 2.51 -15.22 4.75
CA GLU A 17 3.16 -14.76 5.96
C GLU A 17 2.15 -14.74 7.10
N LYS A 18 2.62 -14.40 8.30
CA LYS A 18 1.80 -14.41 9.53
C LYS A 18 0.51 -13.58 9.41
N GLU A 19 0.58 -12.41 8.75
CA GLU A 19 -0.53 -11.49 8.65
C GLU A 19 -1.37 -11.67 7.38
N SER A 20 -1.03 -12.63 6.51
CA SER A 20 -1.66 -12.77 5.20
C SER A 20 -3.16 -13.00 5.26
N THR A 21 -3.62 -13.87 6.17
CA THR A 21 -5.06 -14.13 6.33
C THR A 21 -5.81 -12.89 6.78
N ALA A 22 -5.26 -12.17 7.77
CA ALA A 22 -5.88 -10.95 8.27
C ALA A 22 -5.92 -9.84 7.22
N ALA A 23 -4.83 -9.67 6.46
CA ALA A 23 -4.77 -8.69 5.38
C ALA A 23 -5.82 -8.98 4.30
N ALA A 24 -5.89 -10.24 3.85
CA ALA A 24 -6.86 -10.66 2.84
C ALA A 24 -8.29 -10.43 3.32
N LYS A 25 -8.59 -10.81 4.56
CA LYS A 25 -9.92 -10.64 5.13
C LYS A 25 -10.31 -9.16 5.24
N TYR A 26 -9.41 -8.32 5.72
CA TYR A 26 -9.68 -6.89 5.85
C TYR A 26 -10.00 -6.27 4.49
N LEU A 27 -9.13 -6.50 3.50
CA LEU A 27 -9.28 -5.89 2.19
C LEU A 27 -10.51 -6.42 1.44
N SER A 28 -10.78 -7.72 1.52
CA SER A 28 -11.97 -8.34 0.91
C SER A 28 -13.26 -7.79 1.53
N THR A 29 -13.29 -7.66 2.84
CA THR A 29 -14.45 -7.12 3.55
C THR A 29 -14.68 -5.67 3.17
N ALA A 30 -13.61 -4.88 3.12
CA ALA A 30 -13.69 -3.47 2.72
C ALA A 30 -14.23 -3.32 1.30
N ALA A 31 -13.70 -4.11 0.36
CA ALA A 31 -14.17 -4.08 -1.02
C ALA A 31 -15.65 -4.50 -1.13
N ALA A 32 -16.06 -5.52 -0.40
CA ALA A 32 -17.44 -6.01 -0.41
C ALA A 32 -18.44 -4.97 0.11
N ARG A 33 -18.04 -4.13 1.05
CA ARG A 33 -18.93 -3.07 1.57
C ARG A 33 -18.87 -1.77 0.74
N GLY A 34 -18.11 -1.75 -0.35
CA GLY A 34 -18.07 -0.64 -1.28
C GLY A 34 -16.95 0.37 -1.05
N ASP A 35 -16.00 0.09 -0.16
CA ASP A 35 -14.82 0.93 0.01
C ASP A 35 -13.93 0.85 -1.23
N LYS A 36 -13.23 1.94 -1.54
CA LYS A 36 -12.29 1.98 -2.66
C LYS A 36 -10.90 1.63 -2.21
N LEU A 37 -10.33 0.58 -2.80
CA LEU A 37 -8.95 0.21 -2.58
C LEU A 37 -8.10 0.88 -3.66
N LEU A 38 -7.22 1.76 -3.26
CA LEU A 38 -6.37 2.54 -4.16
C LEU A 38 -4.89 2.30 -3.86
N ALA A 39 -4.06 2.46 -4.86
CA ALA A 39 -2.61 2.57 -4.70
C ALA A 39 -2.06 3.34 -5.89
N SER A 40 -0.85 3.91 -5.76
CA SER A 40 -0.21 4.51 -6.91
C SER A 40 0.28 3.41 -7.87
N MET A 41 0.49 3.77 -9.14
CA MET A 41 1.01 2.86 -10.15
C MET A 41 2.38 2.26 -9.77
N LEU A 42 3.08 2.89 -8.83
CA LEU A 42 4.33 2.35 -8.28
C LEU A 42 4.14 0.94 -7.70
N LEU A 43 2.97 0.66 -7.13
CA LEU A 43 2.65 -0.68 -6.60
C LEU A 43 2.82 -1.75 -7.66
N TYR A 44 2.38 -1.49 -8.89
CA TYR A 44 2.50 -2.44 -10.00
C TYR A 44 3.94 -2.91 -10.18
N THR A 45 4.86 -1.96 -10.29
CA THR A 45 6.28 -2.27 -10.49
C THR A 45 6.87 -2.97 -9.28
N GLU A 46 6.62 -2.45 -8.10
CA GLU A 46 7.19 -3.02 -6.87
C GLU A 46 6.73 -4.45 -6.63
N LEU A 47 5.44 -4.71 -6.83
CA LEU A 47 4.88 -6.04 -6.58
C LEU A 47 5.41 -7.07 -7.59
N HIS A 48 5.49 -6.70 -8.87
CA HIS A 48 6.07 -7.57 -9.89
C HIS A 48 7.55 -7.82 -9.63
N CYS A 49 8.32 -6.80 -9.29
CA CYS A 49 9.74 -6.98 -8.97
C CYS A 49 9.95 -7.88 -7.75
N ALA A 50 9.13 -7.70 -6.72
CA ALA A 50 9.20 -8.55 -5.53
C ALA A 50 8.86 -10.01 -5.86
N ALA A 51 7.87 -10.24 -6.71
CA ALA A 51 7.49 -11.58 -7.16
C ALA A 51 8.58 -12.23 -7.98
N HIS A 52 9.22 -11.49 -8.89
CA HIS A 52 10.34 -12.00 -9.68
C HIS A 52 11.50 -12.46 -8.80
N ARG A 53 11.84 -11.68 -7.77
CA ARG A 53 12.90 -12.05 -6.83
C ARG A 53 12.60 -13.34 -6.07
N ARG A 54 11.32 -13.66 -5.89
CA ARG A 54 10.86 -14.84 -5.15
C ARG A 54 10.46 -15.99 -6.06
N GLY A 55 10.57 -15.83 -7.37
CA GLY A 55 10.17 -16.86 -8.33
C GLY A 55 8.65 -17.10 -8.36
N LEU A 56 7.84 -16.12 -8.00
CA LEU A 56 6.39 -16.24 -8.01
C LEU A 56 5.83 -15.93 -9.41
N PRO A 57 4.74 -16.60 -9.81
CA PRO A 57 4.15 -16.38 -11.15
C PRO A 57 3.47 -15.03 -11.24
N SER A 58 3.61 -14.37 -12.41
CA SER A 58 3.00 -13.07 -12.66
C SER A 58 1.46 -13.10 -12.62
N GLY A 59 0.87 -14.25 -12.93
CA GLY A 59 -0.59 -14.42 -12.84
C GLY A 59 -1.14 -14.19 -11.44
N LEU A 60 -0.41 -14.62 -10.41
CA LEU A 60 -0.78 -14.37 -9.02
C LEU A 60 -0.74 -12.88 -8.70
N VAL A 61 0.31 -12.19 -9.13
CA VAL A 61 0.47 -10.75 -8.94
C VAL A 61 -0.66 -9.99 -9.64
N ASN A 62 -0.93 -10.32 -10.90
CA ASN A 62 -1.98 -9.67 -11.67
C ASN A 62 -3.37 -9.87 -11.05
N SER A 63 -3.61 -11.03 -10.45
CA SER A 63 -4.86 -11.32 -9.74
C SER A 63 -5.06 -10.37 -8.56
N VAL A 64 -4.01 -10.15 -7.77
CA VAL A 64 -4.04 -9.21 -6.64
C VAL A 64 -4.21 -7.78 -7.13
N LEU A 65 -3.44 -7.36 -8.12
CA LEU A 65 -3.53 -6.00 -8.68
C LEU A 65 -4.90 -5.71 -9.28
N GLY A 66 -5.57 -6.73 -9.83
CA GLY A 66 -6.92 -6.58 -10.38
C GLY A 66 -7.97 -6.15 -9.36
N GLY A 67 -7.72 -6.35 -8.09
CA GLY A 67 -8.60 -5.92 -6.99
C GLY A 67 -8.28 -4.54 -6.43
N ILE A 68 -7.27 -3.87 -6.95
CA ILE A 68 -6.82 -2.56 -6.46
C ILE A 68 -6.86 -1.55 -7.61
N ASN A 69 -7.43 -0.38 -7.37
CA ASN A 69 -7.45 0.69 -8.36
C ASN A 69 -6.09 1.38 -8.36
N LEU A 70 -5.35 1.23 -9.45
CA LEU A 70 -4.02 1.84 -9.59
C LEU A 70 -4.19 3.24 -10.18
N VAL A 71 -3.62 4.23 -9.50
CA VAL A 71 -3.70 5.64 -9.87
C VAL A 71 -2.35 6.10 -10.36
N ASP A 72 -2.32 6.80 -11.49
CA ASP A 72 -1.07 7.29 -12.04
C ASP A 72 -0.36 8.23 -11.07
N LEU A 73 0.97 8.10 -11.01
CA LEU A 73 1.81 9.08 -10.33
C LEU A 73 1.78 10.37 -11.12
N VAL A 74 1.70 11.49 -10.41
CA VAL A 74 1.85 12.80 -11.01
C VAL A 74 3.13 13.45 -10.51
N ARG A 75 3.64 14.42 -11.26
CA ARG A 75 4.91 15.08 -10.94
C ARG A 75 4.93 15.61 -9.49
N SER A 76 3.83 16.20 -9.04
CA SER A 76 3.74 16.73 -7.68
C SER A 76 3.85 15.66 -6.60
N ASP A 77 3.48 14.41 -6.87
CA ASP A 77 3.68 13.32 -5.91
C ASP A 77 5.16 13.13 -5.62
N LEU A 78 5.98 13.16 -6.68
CA LEU A 78 7.43 12.97 -6.54
C LEU A 78 8.07 14.15 -5.81
N MET A 79 7.64 15.35 -6.13
CA MET A 79 8.17 16.57 -5.49
C MET A 79 7.76 16.63 -4.02
N TYR A 80 6.52 16.32 -3.72
CA TYR A 80 6.03 16.27 -2.34
C TYR A 80 6.75 15.19 -1.54
N ALA A 81 6.93 14.01 -2.13
CA ALA A 81 7.66 12.91 -1.50
C ALA A 81 9.07 13.33 -1.11
N ALA A 82 9.76 14.05 -2.00
CA ALA A 82 11.12 14.53 -1.74
C ALA A 82 11.20 15.53 -0.58
N ALA A 83 10.11 16.22 -0.29
CA ALA A 83 10.03 17.23 0.77
C ALA A 83 9.55 16.65 2.12
N LEU A 84 9.07 15.41 2.16
CA LEU A 84 8.57 14.81 3.40
C LEU A 84 9.70 14.63 4.42
N PRO A 85 9.44 14.98 5.69
CA PRO A 85 10.43 14.74 6.75
C PRO A 85 10.50 13.27 7.14
N GLY A 86 11.51 12.89 7.92
CA GLY A 86 11.60 11.57 8.54
C GLY A 86 12.52 10.59 7.85
N GLY A 87 13.16 10.96 6.74
CA GLY A 87 14.17 10.13 6.10
C GLY A 87 13.64 8.84 5.49
N LEU A 88 12.41 8.86 4.99
CA LEU A 88 11.83 7.69 4.33
C LEU A 88 12.60 7.32 3.06
N ARG A 89 12.62 6.02 2.75
CA ARG A 89 13.09 5.56 1.45
C ARG A 89 12.16 6.11 0.37
N SER A 90 12.71 6.29 -0.84
CA SER A 90 11.99 6.93 -1.95
C SER A 90 10.62 6.33 -2.22
N ALA A 91 10.52 5.01 -2.28
CA ALA A 91 9.25 4.34 -2.56
C ALA A 91 8.21 4.60 -1.47
N ASP A 92 8.62 4.52 -0.20
CA ASP A 92 7.71 4.80 0.93
C ASP A 92 7.24 6.24 0.92
N ALA A 93 8.14 7.18 0.65
CA ALA A 93 7.80 8.60 0.55
C ALA A 93 6.80 8.85 -0.59
N ILE A 94 6.98 8.18 -1.74
CA ILE A 94 6.07 8.29 -2.88
C ILE A 94 4.68 7.73 -2.53
N HIS A 95 4.62 6.57 -1.86
CA HIS A 95 3.33 6.02 -1.43
C HIS A 95 2.63 6.97 -0.44
N LEU A 96 3.36 7.52 0.52
CA LEU A 96 2.77 8.44 1.47
C LEU A 96 2.26 9.71 0.78
N ALA A 97 3.05 10.29 -0.10
CA ALA A 97 2.63 11.47 -0.87
C ALA A 97 1.37 11.18 -1.70
N SER A 98 1.31 10.03 -2.34
CA SER A 98 0.15 9.61 -3.13
C SER A 98 -1.08 9.41 -2.26
N ALA A 99 -0.93 8.78 -1.10
CA ALA A 99 -2.04 8.58 -0.16
C ALA A 99 -2.62 9.93 0.32
N ILE A 100 -1.74 10.89 0.59
CA ILE A 100 -2.15 12.24 1.00
C ILE A 100 -2.92 12.93 -0.13
N ARG A 101 -2.38 12.93 -1.35
CA ARG A 101 -3.03 13.56 -2.50
C ARG A 101 -4.40 12.95 -2.79
N LEU A 102 -4.50 11.63 -2.67
CA LEU A 102 -5.75 10.91 -2.92
C LEU A 102 -6.73 11.00 -1.76
N GLN A 103 -6.36 11.68 -0.68
CA GLN A 103 -7.19 11.86 0.51
C GLN A 103 -7.65 10.53 1.09
N ALA A 104 -6.73 9.60 1.24
CA ALA A 104 -7.02 8.30 1.83
C ALA A 104 -7.53 8.46 3.27
N ASP A 105 -8.58 7.71 3.59
CA ASP A 105 -9.11 7.66 4.95
C ASP A 105 -8.23 6.79 5.85
N VAL A 106 -7.61 5.76 5.26
CA VAL A 106 -6.70 4.87 5.99
C VAL A 106 -5.60 4.38 5.05
N LEU A 107 -4.39 4.27 5.59
CA LEU A 107 -3.25 3.63 4.93
C LEU A 107 -3.04 2.25 5.54
N VAL A 108 -3.09 1.22 4.72
CA VAL A 108 -2.83 -0.16 5.15
C VAL A 108 -1.40 -0.52 4.76
N ALA A 109 -0.57 -0.78 5.76
CA ALA A 109 0.85 -1.04 5.57
C ALA A 109 1.41 -1.85 6.74
N TYR A 110 2.62 -2.38 6.57
CA TYR A 110 3.31 -3.14 7.62
C TYR A 110 4.72 -2.61 7.92
N ASP A 111 5.18 -1.59 7.20
CA ASP A 111 6.48 -0.97 7.43
C ASP A 111 6.38 0.06 8.56
N ALA A 112 7.16 -0.15 9.62
CA ALA A 112 7.09 0.70 10.82
C ALA A 112 7.45 2.16 10.55
N GLU A 113 8.45 2.42 9.71
CA GLU A 113 8.86 3.78 9.38
C GLU A 113 7.78 4.53 8.59
N LEU A 114 7.19 3.84 7.60
CA LEU A 114 6.09 4.42 6.83
C LEU A 114 4.87 4.69 7.70
N LEU A 115 4.51 3.75 8.57
CA LEU A 115 3.38 3.92 9.49
C LEU A 115 3.57 5.14 10.40
N ALA A 116 4.77 5.30 10.97
CA ALA A 116 5.07 6.44 11.83
C ALA A 116 4.96 7.77 11.06
N ALA A 117 5.51 7.82 9.86
CA ALA A 117 5.45 9.02 9.02
C ALA A 117 4.01 9.36 8.60
N ALA A 118 3.20 8.34 8.33
CA ALA A 118 1.79 8.53 7.96
C ALA A 118 0.98 9.12 9.13
N VAL A 119 1.21 8.62 10.34
CA VAL A 119 0.58 9.16 11.56
C VAL A 119 0.96 10.62 11.75
N GLU A 120 2.25 10.95 11.61
CA GLU A 120 2.75 12.32 11.69
C GLU A 120 2.08 13.23 10.67
N ALA A 121 1.77 12.70 9.48
CA ALA A 121 1.09 13.44 8.42
C ALA A 121 -0.43 13.55 8.63
N GLY A 122 -0.95 12.94 9.69
CA GLY A 122 -2.38 13.01 10.02
C GLY A 122 -3.23 11.92 9.41
N LEU A 123 -2.63 10.88 8.83
CA LEU A 123 -3.38 9.76 8.28
C LEU A 123 -3.67 8.71 9.35
N ASN A 124 -4.83 8.08 9.24
CA ASN A 124 -5.11 6.87 10.00
C ASN A 124 -4.35 5.71 9.33
N VAL A 125 -3.83 4.82 10.14
CA VAL A 125 -3.07 3.66 9.67
C VAL A 125 -3.64 2.38 10.23
N LEU A 126 -3.42 1.27 9.51
CA LEU A 126 -3.85 -0.05 9.96
C LEU A 126 -2.90 -1.11 9.42
N SER A 127 -2.56 -2.07 10.29
CA SER A 127 -1.75 -3.24 9.94
C SER A 127 -2.52 -4.49 10.36
N PRO A 128 -3.47 -4.98 9.54
CA PRO A 128 -4.33 -6.11 9.93
C PRO A 128 -3.53 -7.33 10.40
N GLY A 129 -3.93 -7.89 11.55
CA GLY A 129 -3.25 -9.05 12.11
C GLY A 129 -2.07 -8.74 13.01
N THR A 130 -1.71 -7.47 13.14
CA THR A 130 -0.63 -7.04 14.03
C THR A 130 -1.25 -6.52 15.34
N PRO A 131 -0.74 -6.92 16.51
CA PRO A 131 -1.23 -6.38 17.77
C PRO A 131 -0.98 -4.88 17.86
N ASP A 132 -1.89 -4.18 18.51
CA ASP A 132 -1.78 -2.74 18.77
C ASP A 132 -0.64 -2.41 19.75
#